data_21fae42d2a083894fbd59444c961f42a
#
_entry.id   21fae42d2a083894fbd59444c961f42a
#
_cell.length_a   1.000
_cell.length_b   1.000
_cell.length_c   1.000
_cell.angle_alpha   90.00
_cell.angle_beta   90.00
_cell.angle_gamma   90.00
#
_symmetry.space_group_name_H-M   'P 1'
#
loop_
_entity.id
_entity.type
_entity.pdbx_description
1 polymer ?
#
loop_
_entity_poly.entity_id
_entity_poly.type
_entity_poly.pdbx_seq_one_letter_code
_entity_poly.pdbx_strand_id
1 'polypeptide(L)'
;MANMPFELVGRRIMDGALCLIFKCAECEDKVSLVIRDTDPLKERYPVACMCGQEVNMFFGSPLVARNMLRALRREAEQEQEQRQHRCHSPLLN
;
A
#
# COMPACT_ATOMS: atom_id res chain seq x y z
N MET A 1 15.63 10.74 15.71
CA MET A 1 14.42 10.36 15.04
C MET A 1 14.67 9.37 13.95
N ALA A 2 13.94 8.29 13.99
CA ALA A 2 14.10 7.27 12.95
C ALA A 2 13.41 7.75 11.68
N ASN A 3 14.18 7.99 10.64
CA ASN A 3 13.62 8.32 9.34
C ASN A 3 13.37 7.01 8.59
N MET A 4 12.12 6.81 8.21
CA MET A 4 11.80 5.68 7.35
C MET A 4 12.41 5.93 5.98
N PRO A 5 13.12 4.95 5.42
CA PRO A 5 13.68 5.11 4.08
C PRO A 5 12.61 5.08 2.99
N PHE A 6 11.38 4.74 3.33
CA PHE A 6 10.29 4.66 2.39
C PHE A 6 9.08 5.41 2.90
N GLU A 7 8.40 6.08 1.99
CA GLU A 7 7.18 6.82 2.31
C GLU A 7 6.01 6.20 1.55
N LEU A 8 4.90 5.97 2.24
CA LEU A 8 3.71 5.43 1.59
C LEU A 8 3.06 6.55 0.76
N VAL A 9 3.06 6.38 -0.56
CA VAL A 9 2.53 7.40 -1.45
C VAL A 9 1.29 6.97 -2.20
N GLY A 10 0.90 5.71 -2.09
CA GLY A 10 -0.30 5.25 -2.77
C GLY A 10 -0.74 3.89 -2.29
N ARG A 11 -1.99 3.58 -2.58
CA ARG A 11 -2.57 2.28 -2.28
C ARG A 11 -3.65 1.99 -3.30
N ARG A 12 -3.77 0.74 -3.69
CA ARG A 12 -4.80 0.33 -4.64
C ARG A 12 -5.11 -1.15 -4.48
N ILE A 13 -6.23 -1.56 -5.04
CA ILE A 13 -6.60 -2.97 -5.08
C ILE A 13 -6.37 -3.44 -6.51
N MET A 14 -5.59 -4.51 -6.65
CA MET A 14 -5.32 -5.13 -7.93
C MET A 14 -5.56 -6.64 -7.81
N ASP A 15 -6.48 -7.15 -8.59
CA ASP A 15 -6.84 -8.57 -8.57
C ASP A 15 -7.15 -9.07 -7.15
N GLY A 16 -7.85 -8.25 -6.38
CA GLY A 16 -8.21 -8.60 -5.01
C GLY A 16 -7.10 -8.43 -3.99
N ALA A 17 -5.91 -8.06 -4.42
CA ALA A 17 -4.79 -7.88 -3.51
C ALA A 17 -4.59 -6.40 -3.18
N LEU A 18 -4.21 -6.14 -1.94
CA LEU A 18 -3.87 -4.77 -1.53
C LEU A 18 -2.45 -4.49 -1.96
N CYS A 19 -2.27 -3.45 -2.76
CA CYS A 19 -0.97 -3.02 -3.24
C CYS A 19 -0.62 -1.69 -2.61
N LEU A 20 0.43 -1.68 -1.79
CA LEU A 20 0.92 -0.46 -1.14
C LEU A 20 2.13 0.02 -1.93
N ILE A 21 2.12 1.30 -2.28
CA ILE A 21 3.17 1.89 -3.09
C ILE A 21 4.00 2.82 -2.22
N PHE A 22 5.30 2.55 -2.16
CA PHE A 22 6.23 3.33 -1.36
C PHE A 22 7.22 4.04 -2.27
N LYS A 23 7.63 5.23 -1.85
CA LYS A 23 8.65 5.99 -2.54
C LYS A 23 9.94 5.92 -1.73
N CYS A 24 11.03 5.55 -2.38
CA CYS A 24 12.33 5.49 -1.74
C CYS A 24 12.87 6.90 -1.51
N ALA A 25 13.29 7.18 -0.29
CA ALA A 25 13.80 8.51 0.05
C ALA A 25 15.14 8.81 -0.61
N GLU A 26 15.91 7.76 -0.92
CA GLU A 26 17.25 7.94 -1.47
C GLU A 26 17.23 8.17 -2.98
N CYS A 27 16.53 7.32 -3.72
CA CYS A 27 16.56 7.38 -5.18
C CYS A 27 15.23 7.83 -5.79
N GLU A 28 14.21 8.02 -4.96
CA GLU A 28 12.88 8.48 -5.35
C GLU A 28 12.12 7.50 -6.25
N ASP A 29 12.65 6.30 -6.45
CA ASP A 29 11.93 5.25 -7.16
C ASP A 29 10.79 4.73 -6.31
N LYS A 30 9.79 4.17 -6.97
CA LYS A 30 8.64 3.60 -6.28
C LYS A 30 8.76 2.10 -6.23
N VAL A 31 8.41 1.53 -5.08
CA VAL A 31 8.38 0.08 -4.90
C VAL A 31 7.02 -0.30 -4.35
N SER A 32 6.59 -1.50 -4.66
CA SER A 32 5.26 -1.97 -4.26
C SER A 32 5.35 -3.14 -3.31
N LEU A 33 4.44 -3.16 -2.34
CA LEU A 33 4.26 -4.29 -1.44
C LEU A 33 2.85 -4.83 -1.68
N VAL A 34 2.76 -6.08 -2.12
CA VAL A 34 1.48 -6.70 -2.42
C VAL A 34 1.08 -7.66 -1.31
N ILE A 35 -0.11 -7.47 -0.77
CA ILE A 35 -0.62 -8.30 0.33
C ILE A 35 -1.96 -8.87 -0.11
N ARG A 36 -2.05 -10.20 -0.19
CA ARG A 36 -3.26 -10.89 -0.60
C ARG A 36 -4.06 -11.33 0.60
N ASP A 37 -5.38 -11.39 0.44
CA ASP A 37 -6.27 -11.84 1.51
C ASP A 37 -5.93 -13.25 1.97
N THR A 38 -5.47 -14.08 1.05
CA THR A 38 -5.16 -15.47 1.34
C THR A 38 -3.82 -15.67 2.00
N ASP A 39 -2.98 -14.63 2.01
CA ASP A 39 -1.65 -14.74 2.63
C ASP A 39 -1.78 -14.69 4.14
N PRO A 40 -0.98 -15.50 4.87
CA PRO A 40 -0.94 -15.38 6.31
C PRO A 40 -0.38 -14.03 6.71
N LEU A 41 -0.94 -13.45 7.77
CA LEU A 41 -0.46 -12.17 8.27
C LEU A 41 0.93 -12.35 8.88
N LYS A 42 1.83 -11.47 8.49
CA LYS A 42 3.20 -11.48 8.98
C LYS A 42 3.40 -10.31 9.93
N GLU A 43 4.32 -10.49 10.85
CA GLU A 43 4.69 -9.42 11.75
C GLU A 43 5.43 -8.31 11.01
N ARG A 44 6.22 -8.70 10.00
CA ARG A 44 7.02 -7.76 9.24
C ARG A 44 6.91 -8.08 7.76
N TYR A 45 6.90 -7.04 6.97
CA TYR A 45 6.86 -7.15 5.52
C TYR A 45 8.09 -6.45 4.92
N PRO A 46 8.93 -7.18 4.20
CA PRO A 46 10.13 -6.57 3.64
C PRO A 46 9.78 -5.67 2.46
N VAL A 47 10.38 -4.49 2.43
CA VAL A 47 10.30 -3.57 1.32
C VAL A 47 11.71 -3.22 0.93
N ALA A 48 12.06 -3.44 -0.34
CA ALA A 48 13.42 -3.21 -0.80
C ALA A 48 13.42 -2.47 -2.12
N CYS A 49 14.37 -1.56 -2.27
CA CYS A 49 14.57 -0.81 -3.49
C CYS A 49 15.84 -1.26 -4.17
N MET A 50 15.89 -1.14 -5.50
CA MET A 50 17.05 -1.56 -6.26
C MET A 50 18.30 -0.75 -5.93
N CYS A 51 18.14 0.42 -5.33
CA CYS A 51 19.29 1.23 -4.91
C CYS A 51 19.98 0.69 -3.66
N GLY A 52 19.44 -0.36 -3.04
CA GLY A 52 20.03 -0.97 -1.86
C GLY A 52 19.30 -0.67 -0.57
N GLN A 53 18.39 0.29 -0.57
CA GLN A 53 17.61 0.58 0.63
C GLN A 53 16.60 -0.53 0.88
N GLU A 54 16.47 -0.93 2.14
CA GLU A 54 15.46 -1.91 2.50
C GLU A 54 15.01 -1.70 3.94
N VAL A 55 13.79 -2.12 4.22
CA VAL A 55 13.22 -2.02 5.55
C VAL A 55 12.19 -3.12 5.73
N ASN A 56 12.03 -3.57 6.97
CA ASN A 56 10.96 -4.49 7.31
C ASN A 56 9.83 -3.67 7.92
N MET A 57 8.71 -3.58 7.20
CA MET A 57 7.55 -2.84 7.68
C MET A 57 6.89 -3.61 8.81
N PHE A 58 6.70 -2.97 9.93
CA PHE A 58 6.07 -3.55 11.11
C PHE A 58 4.71 -2.89 11.32
N PHE A 59 3.66 -3.70 11.27
CA PHE A 59 2.30 -3.18 11.46
C PHE A 59 1.75 -3.44 12.85
N GLY A 60 2.57 -3.94 13.77
CA GLY A 60 2.13 -4.24 15.11
C GLY A 60 1.83 -5.72 15.31
N SER A 61 1.07 -6.04 16.35
CA SER A 61 0.67 -7.42 16.58
C SER A 61 -0.23 -7.89 15.44
N PRO A 62 -0.43 -9.22 15.28
CA PRO A 62 -1.28 -9.72 14.20
C PRO A 62 -2.68 -9.11 14.16
N LEU A 63 -3.28 -8.86 15.32
CA LEU A 63 -4.60 -8.24 15.36
C LEU A 63 -4.56 -6.80 14.87
N VAL A 64 -3.56 -6.04 15.33
CA VAL A 64 -3.41 -4.64 14.91
C VAL A 64 -3.12 -4.58 13.41
N ALA A 65 -2.23 -5.46 12.92
CA ALA A 65 -1.92 -5.51 11.51
C ALA A 65 -3.15 -5.80 10.66
N ARG A 66 -3.99 -6.75 11.11
CA ARG A 66 -5.21 -7.08 10.39
C ARG A 66 -6.13 -5.87 10.28
N ASN A 67 -6.32 -5.17 11.38
CA ASN A 67 -7.20 -4.01 11.39
C ASN A 67 -6.66 -2.90 10.48
N MET A 68 -5.36 -2.66 10.55
CA MET A 68 -4.73 -1.65 9.70
C MET A 68 -4.85 -1.99 8.22
N LEU A 69 -4.60 -3.24 7.87
CA LEU A 69 -4.68 -3.66 6.47
C LEU A 69 -6.10 -3.60 5.96
N ARG A 70 -7.09 -3.90 6.79
CA ARG A 70 -8.48 -3.74 6.41
C ARG A 70 -8.84 -2.28 6.13
N ALA A 71 -8.34 -1.39 6.97
CA ALA A 71 -8.59 0.04 6.78
C ALA A 71 -7.94 0.55 5.49
N LEU A 72 -6.71 0.14 5.23
CA LEU A 72 -6.02 0.53 4.00
C LEU A 72 -6.73 -0.01 2.77
N ARG A 73 -7.21 -1.26 2.83
CA ARG A 73 -7.95 -1.85 1.73
C ARG A 73 -9.23 -1.09 1.47
N ARG A 74 -9.94 -0.74 2.53
CA ARG A 74 -11.19 0.03 2.40
C ARG A 74 -10.93 1.39 1.76
N GLU A 75 -9.88 2.05 2.18
CA GLU A 75 -9.52 3.35 1.60
C GLU A 75 -9.16 3.22 0.12
N ALA A 76 -8.44 2.17 -0.24
CA ALA A 76 -8.07 1.93 -1.63
C ALA A 76 -9.31 1.68 -2.49
N GLU A 77 -10.25 0.91 -1.98
CA GLU A 77 -11.48 0.64 -2.69
C GLU A 77 -12.30 1.91 -2.89
N GLN A 78 -12.37 2.75 -1.88
CA GLN A 78 -13.08 4.01 -1.97
C GLN A 78 -12.45 4.94 -2.99
N GLU A 79 -11.13 5.01 -3.02
CA GLU A 79 -10.43 5.85 -3.98
C GLU A 79 -10.69 5.38 -5.41
N GLN A 80 -10.66 4.08 -5.65
CA GLN A 80 -10.92 3.55 -6.98
C GLN A 80 -12.37 3.78 -7.40
N GLU A 81 -13.29 3.65 -6.48
CA GLU A 81 -14.69 3.91 -6.75
C GLU A 81 -14.89 5.38 -7.12
N GLN A 82 -14.28 6.30 -6.41
CA GLN A 82 -14.37 7.71 -6.71
C GLN A 82 -13.79 8.04 -8.07
N ARG A 83 -12.68 7.40 -8.43
CA ARG A 83 -12.08 7.61 -9.74
C ARG A 83 -12.99 7.14 -10.87
N GLN A 84 -13.59 5.98 -10.69
CA GLN A 84 -14.54 5.48 -11.67
C GLN A 84 -15.73 6.40 -11.82
N HIS A 85 -16.20 6.92 -10.71
CA HIS A 85 -17.31 7.86 -10.71
C HIS A 85 -16.96 9.13 -11.47
N ARG A 86 -15.76 9.64 -11.26
CA ARG A 86 -15.27 10.82 -11.96
C ARG A 86 -15.20 10.60 -13.46
N CYS A 87 -14.77 9.42 -13.86
CA CYS A 87 -14.66 9.10 -15.26
C CYS A 87 -16.01 9.09 -15.96
N HIS A 88 -17.03 8.69 -15.25
CA HIS A 88 -18.38 8.66 -15.80
C HIS A 88 -19.04 10.03 -15.88
N SER A 89 -18.73 10.88 -14.92
CA SER A 89 -19.38 12.15 -14.78
C SER A 89 -19.30 13.02 -16.05
N PRO A 90 -18.14 13.19 -16.67
CA PRO A 90 -18.03 14.00 -17.87
C PRO A 90 -18.75 13.42 -19.08
N LEU A 91 -18.94 12.13 -19.09
CA LEU A 91 -19.58 11.47 -20.22
C LEU A 91 -21.07 11.69 -20.28
N LEU A 92 -21.66 12.10 -19.20
CA LEU A 92 -23.08 12.32 -19.13
C LEU A 92 -23.49 13.66 -19.71
N ASN A 93 -22.54 14.48 -19.98
CA ASN A 93 -22.82 15.75 -20.59
C ASN A 93 -22.80 15.65 -22.10
#